data_92a43ea716355b512bc80942605f9da8
#
_entry.id   92a43ea716355b512bc80942605f9da8
#
_cell.length_a   1.000
_cell.length_b   1.000
_cell.length_c   1.000
_cell.angle_alpha   90.00
_cell.angle_beta   90.00
_cell.angle_gamma   90.00
#
_symmetry.space_group_name_H-M   'P 1'
#
loop_
_entity.id
_entity.type
_entity.pdbx_description
1 polymer ?
#
loop_
_entity_poly.entity_id
_entity_poly.type
_entity_poly.pdbx_seq_one_letter_code
_entity_poly.pdbx_strand_id
1 'polypeptide(L)'
;MNFSLEIGLKTNLSNLPKVKDVYITLLPGEDFRQVAEKAKELANLSFNPVPHFPARSIKNLDILKDYVMRCKDGGVKQALVIGGSAQPVGDFHCSLQLLETGLFEGFRIGIAGHPDGSPDISDSDLEKAMKDKKPYADYIVTQWLMEPDPIIKFVSKQSIPVHVGITGPMKVSGLLKFANTVGAKNSINFIKSNLGKTFDLLR
;
A
#
# COMPACT_ATOMS: atom_id res chain seq x y z
N MET A 1 -10.38 -3.67 -17.96
CA MET A 1 -10.08 -3.17 -16.62
C MET A 1 -8.70 -3.69 -16.24
N ASN A 2 -7.78 -2.83 -15.87
CA ASN A 2 -6.47 -3.24 -15.39
C ASN A 2 -6.54 -3.35 -13.87
N PHE A 3 -6.13 -4.47 -13.31
CA PHE A 3 -6.01 -4.64 -11.87
C PHE A 3 -4.61 -5.13 -11.50
N SER A 4 -4.19 -4.80 -10.31
CA SER A 4 -2.94 -5.22 -9.67
C SER A 4 -3.26 -6.14 -8.49
N LEU A 5 -2.31 -6.91 -8.05
CA LEU A 5 -2.45 -7.79 -6.89
C LEU A 5 -1.56 -7.29 -5.76
N GLU A 6 -2.04 -7.36 -4.53
CA GLU A 6 -1.23 -7.17 -3.33
C GLU A 6 -1.01 -8.52 -2.62
N ILE A 7 0.24 -8.81 -2.28
CA ILE A 7 0.66 -10.08 -1.67
C ILE A 7 1.56 -9.83 -0.45
N GLY A 8 1.57 -10.80 0.46
CA GLY A 8 2.53 -10.87 1.56
C GLY A 8 3.69 -11.83 1.27
N LEU A 9 4.68 -11.85 2.15
CA LEU A 9 5.87 -12.69 2.01
C LEU A 9 5.57 -14.19 1.88
N LYS A 10 4.50 -14.66 2.53
CA LYS A 10 4.10 -16.09 2.54
C LYS A 10 3.29 -16.51 1.31
N THR A 11 2.96 -15.60 0.40
CA THR A 11 2.17 -15.92 -0.78
C THR A 11 2.96 -16.80 -1.73
N ASN A 12 2.34 -17.91 -2.18
CA ASN A 12 2.92 -18.78 -3.20
C ASN A 12 2.78 -18.14 -4.58
N LEU A 13 3.89 -17.98 -5.29
CA LEU A 13 3.93 -17.31 -6.59
C LEU A 13 3.48 -18.20 -7.76
N SER A 14 3.40 -19.51 -7.58
CA SER A 14 3.07 -20.46 -8.66
C SER A 14 1.65 -20.27 -9.24
N ASN A 15 0.74 -19.70 -8.46
CA ASN A 15 -0.69 -19.61 -8.82
C ASN A 15 -1.18 -18.16 -8.86
N LEU A 16 -0.30 -17.19 -9.14
CA LEU A 16 -0.73 -15.81 -9.28
C LEU A 16 -1.60 -15.63 -10.54
N PRO A 17 -2.67 -14.82 -10.46
CA PRO A 17 -3.45 -14.45 -11.62
C PRO A 17 -2.58 -13.67 -12.62
N LYS A 18 -3.00 -13.64 -13.88
CA LYS A 18 -2.35 -12.83 -14.92
C LYS A 18 -2.58 -11.35 -14.68
N VAL A 19 -1.69 -10.74 -13.92
CA VAL A 19 -1.62 -9.29 -13.64
C VAL A 19 -0.27 -8.76 -14.06
N LYS A 20 -0.16 -7.45 -14.24
CA LYS A 20 1.11 -6.81 -14.57
C LYS A 20 1.87 -6.41 -13.30
N ASP A 21 1.21 -5.66 -12.42
CA ASP A 21 1.80 -5.10 -11.22
C ASP A 21 1.43 -5.93 -9.98
N VAL A 22 2.44 -6.29 -9.19
CA VAL A 22 2.27 -7.07 -7.94
C VAL A 22 2.90 -6.28 -6.79
N TYR A 23 2.06 -5.77 -5.92
CA TYR A 23 2.46 -5.09 -4.68
C TYR A 23 2.90 -6.12 -3.65
N ILE A 24 3.97 -5.82 -2.93
CA ILE A 24 4.53 -6.70 -1.89
C ILE A 24 4.55 -5.94 -0.58
N THR A 25 3.74 -6.39 0.38
CA THR A 25 3.69 -5.75 1.71
C THR A 25 4.97 -6.03 2.49
N LEU A 26 5.41 -5.05 3.27
CA LEU A 26 6.36 -5.20 4.36
C LEU A 26 5.61 -4.92 5.66
N LEU A 27 5.24 -5.97 6.39
CA LEU A 27 4.53 -5.85 7.65
C LEU A 27 5.50 -5.54 8.80
N PRO A 28 5.02 -4.95 9.92
CA PRO A 28 5.84 -4.70 11.10
C PRO A 28 6.54 -5.99 11.58
N GLY A 29 7.86 -5.91 11.76
CA GLY A 29 8.70 -7.03 12.20
C GLY A 29 9.17 -7.98 11.07
N GLU A 30 8.71 -7.81 9.85
CA GLU A 30 9.24 -8.55 8.70
C GLU A 30 10.59 -7.98 8.23
N ASP A 31 11.42 -8.85 7.64
CA ASP A 31 12.71 -8.46 7.08
C ASP A 31 12.53 -7.94 5.63
N PHE A 32 12.91 -6.69 5.39
CA PHE A 32 12.88 -6.07 4.09
C PHE A 32 13.72 -6.81 3.02
N ARG A 33 14.74 -7.57 3.44
CA ARG A 33 15.55 -8.39 2.53
C ARG A 33 14.71 -9.48 1.87
N GLN A 34 13.78 -10.06 2.61
CA GLN A 34 12.85 -11.05 2.06
C GLN A 34 11.87 -10.42 1.06
N VAL A 35 11.46 -9.16 1.30
CA VAL A 35 10.64 -8.40 0.32
C VAL A 35 11.44 -8.15 -0.96
N ALA A 36 12.69 -7.73 -0.84
CA ALA A 36 13.56 -7.51 -2.00
C ALA A 36 13.82 -8.79 -2.82
N GLU A 37 14.07 -9.93 -2.15
CA GLU A 37 14.21 -11.22 -2.82
C GLU A 37 12.92 -11.66 -3.52
N LYS A 38 11.77 -11.51 -2.85
CA LYS A 38 10.46 -11.80 -3.46
C LYS A 38 10.17 -10.89 -4.66
N ALA A 39 10.57 -9.62 -4.60
CA ALA A 39 10.48 -8.71 -5.73
C ALA A 39 11.32 -9.16 -6.92
N LYS A 40 12.55 -9.61 -6.67
CA LYS A 40 13.43 -10.20 -7.69
C LYS A 40 12.83 -11.47 -8.30
N GLU A 41 12.26 -12.36 -7.49
CA GLU A 41 11.56 -13.55 -8.00
C GLU A 41 10.41 -13.18 -8.93
N LEU A 42 9.58 -12.19 -8.56
CA LEU A 42 8.48 -11.69 -9.40
C LEU A 42 8.99 -11.06 -10.69
N ALA A 43 10.06 -10.28 -10.65
CA ALA A 43 10.69 -9.71 -11.85
C ALA A 43 11.16 -10.79 -12.81
N ASN A 44 11.78 -11.86 -12.31
CA ASN A 44 12.19 -13.03 -13.09
C ASN A 44 11.01 -13.78 -13.72
N LEU A 45 9.84 -13.73 -13.08
CA LEU A 45 8.58 -14.28 -13.61
C LEU A 45 7.83 -13.30 -14.53
N SER A 46 8.48 -12.20 -14.95
CA SER A 46 7.92 -11.16 -15.84
C SER A 46 6.75 -10.36 -15.26
N PHE A 47 6.60 -10.32 -13.93
CA PHE A 47 5.75 -9.34 -13.26
C PHE A 47 6.48 -8.02 -13.04
N ASN A 48 5.75 -6.94 -12.79
CA ASN A 48 6.28 -5.69 -12.25
C ASN A 48 6.11 -5.69 -10.72
N PRO A 49 7.13 -5.99 -9.94
CA PRO A 49 7.04 -5.92 -8.49
C PRO A 49 6.99 -4.47 -7.99
N VAL A 50 6.13 -4.22 -7.00
CA VAL A 50 5.96 -2.93 -6.34
C VAL A 50 6.14 -3.13 -4.82
N PRO A 51 7.37 -3.20 -4.32
CA PRO A 51 7.61 -3.35 -2.89
C PRO A 51 7.14 -2.12 -2.11
N HIS A 52 6.59 -2.37 -0.91
CA HIS A 52 6.23 -1.33 0.04
C HIS A 52 7.46 -0.87 0.83
N PHE A 53 7.58 0.45 1.00
CA PHE A 53 8.57 1.09 1.85
C PHE A 53 7.86 1.84 2.99
N PRO A 54 7.49 1.13 4.08
CA PRO A 54 6.85 1.75 5.24
C PRO A 54 7.90 2.45 6.10
N ALA A 55 7.86 3.78 6.16
CA ALA A 55 8.84 4.61 6.86
C ALA A 55 9.07 4.16 8.31
N ARG A 56 7.98 3.91 9.05
CA ARG A 56 8.05 3.51 10.46
C ARG A 56 8.65 2.12 10.69
N SER A 57 8.84 1.31 9.65
CA SER A 57 9.51 0.00 9.73
C SER A 57 10.97 0.05 9.28
N ILE A 58 11.47 1.21 8.87
CA ILE A 58 12.85 1.41 8.40
C ILE A 58 13.64 2.15 9.48
N LYS A 59 14.71 1.52 10.00
CA LYS A 59 15.42 2.01 11.17
C LYS A 59 16.20 3.31 10.91
N ASN A 60 16.93 3.38 9.80
CA ASN A 60 17.80 4.51 9.47
C ASN A 60 18.11 4.58 7.96
N LEU A 61 18.87 5.58 7.58
CA LEU A 61 19.24 5.81 6.18
C LEU A 61 20.02 4.65 5.56
N ASP A 62 20.89 3.97 6.30
CA ASP A 62 21.71 2.86 5.76
C ASP A 62 20.82 1.64 5.47
N ILE A 63 19.85 1.35 6.31
CA ILE A 63 18.84 0.30 6.05
C ILE A 63 17.99 0.67 4.83
N LEU A 64 17.59 1.94 4.68
CA LEU A 64 16.86 2.38 3.50
C LEU A 64 17.69 2.21 2.23
N LYS A 65 18.98 2.60 2.26
CA LYS A 65 19.92 2.43 1.13
C LYS A 65 20.06 0.95 0.74
N ASP A 66 20.29 0.06 1.72
CA ASP A 66 20.41 -1.39 1.45
C ASP A 66 19.11 -1.93 0.81
N TYR A 67 17.95 -1.54 1.31
CA TYR A 67 16.67 -1.99 0.77
C TYR A 67 16.46 -1.51 -0.68
N VAL A 68 16.66 -0.20 -0.93
CA VAL A 68 16.54 0.38 -2.27
C VAL A 68 17.51 -0.26 -3.26
N MET A 69 18.79 -0.45 -2.87
CA MET A 69 19.79 -1.08 -3.72
C MET A 69 19.40 -2.50 -4.11
N ARG A 70 19.00 -3.34 -3.13
CA ARG A 70 18.53 -4.71 -3.41
C ARG A 70 17.36 -4.74 -4.39
N CYS A 71 16.42 -3.81 -4.23
CA CYS A 71 15.30 -3.70 -5.16
C CYS A 71 15.77 -3.31 -6.57
N LYS A 72 16.67 -2.33 -6.70
CA LYS A 72 17.25 -1.92 -7.99
C LYS A 72 17.98 -3.08 -8.67
N ASP A 73 18.85 -3.78 -7.93
CA ASP A 73 19.61 -4.94 -8.40
C ASP A 73 18.68 -6.12 -8.80
N GLY A 74 17.53 -6.24 -8.13
CA GLY A 74 16.48 -7.20 -8.45
C GLY A 74 15.60 -6.81 -9.64
N GLY A 75 15.88 -5.69 -10.33
CA GLY A 75 15.12 -5.26 -11.51
C GLY A 75 13.82 -4.51 -11.21
N VAL A 76 13.57 -4.15 -9.95
CA VAL A 76 12.38 -3.36 -9.54
C VAL A 76 12.42 -1.97 -10.18
N LYS A 77 11.27 -1.54 -10.72
CA LYS A 77 11.10 -0.23 -11.38
C LYS A 77 10.05 0.65 -10.70
N GLN A 78 9.34 0.13 -9.72
CA GLN A 78 8.28 0.84 -9.01
C GLN A 78 8.41 0.62 -7.50
N ALA A 79 7.94 1.57 -6.71
CA ALA A 79 7.88 1.46 -5.25
C ALA A 79 6.62 2.12 -4.72
N LEU A 80 6.06 1.56 -3.64
CA LEU A 80 4.99 2.21 -2.88
C LEU A 80 5.57 2.71 -1.54
N VAL A 81 5.70 4.03 -1.42
CA VAL A 81 6.29 4.69 -0.23
C VAL A 81 5.18 5.15 0.70
N ILE A 82 5.10 4.55 1.89
CA ILE A 82 4.02 4.74 2.86
C ILE A 82 4.55 5.07 4.25
N GLY A 83 3.69 5.60 5.13
CA GLY A 83 4.05 5.86 6.52
C GLY A 83 4.25 4.58 7.33
N GLY A 84 3.36 3.60 7.13
CA GLY A 84 3.25 2.40 7.96
C GLY A 84 2.35 2.60 9.18
N SER A 85 1.81 1.50 9.72
CA SER A 85 0.86 1.50 10.85
C SER A 85 1.51 1.27 12.21
N ALA A 86 2.78 0.84 12.26
CA ALA A 86 3.49 0.57 13.49
C ALA A 86 4.03 1.84 14.16
N GLN A 87 4.47 1.72 15.42
CA GLN A 87 5.33 2.73 16.03
C GLN A 87 6.68 2.77 15.28
N PRO A 88 7.28 3.96 15.11
CA PRO A 88 8.57 4.07 14.44
C PRO A 88 9.66 3.25 15.15
N VAL A 89 10.43 2.47 14.37
CA VAL A 89 11.56 1.69 14.90
C VAL A 89 12.88 2.46 14.84
N GLY A 90 12.89 3.67 14.29
CA GLY A 90 14.10 4.48 14.12
C GLY A 90 13.79 5.91 13.65
N ASP A 91 14.58 6.43 12.73
CA ASP A 91 14.65 7.85 12.37
C ASP A 91 13.45 8.33 11.52
N PHE A 92 12.74 7.41 10.85
CA PHE A 92 11.67 7.76 9.93
C PHE A 92 10.29 7.60 10.56
N HIS A 93 9.51 8.69 10.55
CA HIS A 93 8.19 8.77 11.13
C HIS A 93 7.07 8.88 10.08
N CYS A 94 7.40 9.35 8.87
CA CYS A 94 6.47 9.52 7.77
C CYS A 94 7.13 9.28 6.41
N SER A 95 6.31 8.97 5.41
CA SER A 95 6.78 8.67 4.05
C SER A 95 7.50 9.83 3.36
N LEU A 96 7.18 11.09 3.70
CA LEU A 96 7.86 12.25 3.13
C LEU A 96 9.37 12.22 3.41
N GLN A 97 9.77 11.86 4.63
CA GLN A 97 11.19 11.75 5.00
C GLN A 97 11.94 10.73 4.13
N LEU A 98 11.29 9.63 3.74
CA LEU A 98 11.90 8.68 2.80
C LEU A 98 12.05 9.27 1.40
N LEU A 99 11.01 9.96 0.91
CA LEU A 99 11.01 10.58 -0.42
C LEU A 99 12.08 11.67 -0.55
N GLU A 100 12.26 12.48 0.48
CA GLU A 100 13.25 13.57 0.54
C GLU A 100 14.71 13.09 0.54
N THR A 101 14.96 11.78 0.79
CA THR A 101 16.34 11.24 0.71
C THR A 101 16.91 11.20 -0.70
N GLY A 102 16.08 11.31 -1.75
CA GLY A 102 16.50 11.17 -3.15
C GLY A 102 16.85 9.74 -3.58
N LEU A 103 16.82 8.74 -2.67
CA LEU A 103 17.23 7.37 -2.97
C LEU A 103 16.32 6.65 -3.98
N PHE A 104 15.08 7.12 -4.13
CA PHE A 104 14.09 6.55 -5.04
C PHE A 104 14.23 7.03 -6.49
N GLU A 105 15.26 7.79 -6.82
CA GLU A 105 15.51 8.19 -8.21
C GLU A 105 15.56 6.98 -9.15
N GLY A 106 14.81 7.08 -10.26
CA GLY A 106 14.65 6.02 -11.25
C GLY A 106 13.53 5.03 -10.97
N PHE A 107 12.83 5.13 -9.82
CA PHE A 107 11.58 4.41 -9.58
C PHE A 107 10.37 5.23 -10.01
N ARG A 108 9.33 4.54 -10.48
CA ARG A 108 7.97 5.07 -10.53
C ARG A 108 7.35 4.95 -9.14
N ILE A 109 6.98 6.08 -8.53
CA ILE A 109 6.61 6.17 -7.11
C ILE A 109 5.11 6.24 -6.91
N GLY A 110 4.59 5.29 -6.13
CA GLY A 110 3.27 5.37 -5.52
C GLY A 110 3.32 5.91 -4.10
N ILE A 111 2.31 6.68 -3.71
CA ILE A 111 2.11 7.16 -2.35
C ILE A 111 0.73 6.76 -1.82
N ALA A 112 0.58 6.64 -0.50
CA ALA A 112 -0.71 6.31 0.11
C ALA A 112 -1.69 7.47 0.05
N GLY A 113 -2.96 7.15 -0.32
CA GLY A 113 -4.12 8.01 -0.22
C GLY A 113 -5.12 7.49 0.81
N HIS A 114 -5.81 8.40 1.51
CA HIS A 114 -6.74 8.08 2.59
C HIS A 114 -8.12 8.71 2.31
N PRO A 115 -8.93 8.13 1.40
CA PRO A 115 -10.25 8.70 1.05
C PRO A 115 -11.23 8.72 2.22
N ASP A 116 -11.06 7.84 3.20
CA ASP A 116 -11.89 7.72 4.41
C ASP A 116 -11.22 8.32 5.67
N GLY A 117 -10.18 9.15 5.47
CA GLY A 117 -9.38 9.67 6.57
C GLY A 117 -8.44 8.63 7.20
N SER A 118 -7.89 8.97 8.35
CA SER A 118 -7.04 8.09 9.16
C SER A 118 -7.45 8.19 10.64
N PRO A 119 -7.42 7.11 11.40
CA PRO A 119 -7.75 7.17 12.84
C PRO A 119 -6.73 8.01 13.65
N ASP A 120 -5.51 8.15 13.14
CA ASP A 120 -4.38 8.70 13.89
C ASP A 120 -3.91 10.07 13.36
N ILE A 121 -4.51 10.58 12.28
CA ILE A 121 -4.07 11.80 11.60
C ILE A 121 -5.31 12.64 11.28
N SER A 122 -5.28 13.94 11.57
CA SER A 122 -6.38 14.85 11.23
C SER A 122 -6.53 15.02 9.70
N ASP A 123 -7.73 15.36 9.25
CA ASP A 123 -7.99 15.58 7.81
C ASP A 123 -7.10 16.70 7.24
N SER A 124 -6.86 17.77 8.01
CA SER A 124 -5.97 18.88 7.61
C SER A 124 -4.51 18.41 7.44
N ASP A 125 -4.04 17.53 8.33
CA ASP A 125 -2.69 16.97 8.25
C ASP A 125 -2.56 15.98 7.10
N LEU A 126 -3.62 15.21 6.81
CA LEU A 126 -3.69 14.33 5.64
C LEU A 126 -3.64 15.12 4.32
N GLU A 127 -4.38 16.22 4.22
CA GLU A 127 -4.36 17.10 3.05
C GLU A 127 -2.97 17.74 2.87
N LYS A 128 -2.38 18.24 3.96
CA LYS A 128 -1.01 18.78 3.95
C LYS A 128 0.00 17.72 3.51
N ALA A 129 -0.02 16.53 4.14
CA ALA A 129 0.86 15.42 3.79
C ALA A 129 0.71 14.98 2.34
N MET A 130 -0.50 14.98 1.79
CA MET A 130 -0.75 14.68 0.38
C MET A 130 -0.13 15.75 -0.52
N LYS A 131 -0.31 17.04 -0.20
CA LYS A 131 0.28 18.16 -0.96
C LYS A 131 1.81 18.07 -0.98
N ASP A 132 2.42 17.80 0.18
CA ASP A 132 3.88 17.75 0.33
C ASP A 132 4.51 16.54 -0.39
N LYS A 133 3.79 15.41 -0.49
CA LYS A 133 4.27 14.18 -1.17
C LYS A 133 4.05 14.18 -2.68
N LYS A 134 3.04 14.88 -3.19
CA LYS A 134 2.70 14.87 -4.64
C LYS A 134 3.86 15.18 -5.57
N PRO A 135 4.78 16.12 -5.26
CA PRO A 135 5.93 16.39 -6.14
C PRO A 135 6.85 15.20 -6.38
N TYR A 136 6.83 14.19 -5.51
CA TYR A 136 7.64 12.99 -5.60
C TYR A 136 6.90 11.80 -6.21
N ALA A 137 5.60 11.93 -6.49
CA ALA A 137 4.72 10.82 -6.78
C ALA A 137 4.24 10.78 -8.23
N ASP A 138 4.25 9.61 -8.84
CA ASP A 138 3.65 9.33 -10.14
C ASP A 138 2.19 8.90 -10.03
N TYR A 139 1.79 8.32 -8.89
CA TYR A 139 0.43 7.85 -8.66
C TYR A 139 0.11 7.72 -7.17
N ILE A 140 -1.17 7.59 -6.86
CA ILE A 140 -1.69 7.38 -5.50
C ILE A 140 -2.27 5.97 -5.42
N VAL A 141 -2.05 5.26 -4.31
CA VAL A 141 -2.75 4.01 -3.97
C VAL A 141 -3.63 4.28 -2.76
N THR A 142 -4.94 4.06 -2.89
CA THR A 142 -5.84 4.28 -1.75
C THR A 142 -5.75 3.14 -0.75
N GLN A 143 -6.00 3.45 0.52
CA GLN A 143 -6.37 2.40 1.45
C GLN A 143 -7.59 1.65 0.91
N TRP A 144 -7.77 0.42 1.37
CA TRP A 144 -8.97 -0.36 1.06
C TRP A 144 -10.22 0.27 1.67
N LEU A 145 -11.29 0.36 0.86
CA LEU A 145 -12.61 0.84 1.26
C LEU A 145 -13.72 0.02 0.62
N MET A 146 -14.84 -0.10 1.32
CA MET A 146 -16.06 -0.71 0.78
C MET A 146 -17.08 0.31 0.27
N GLU A 147 -17.03 1.54 0.74
CA GLU A 147 -17.95 2.59 0.33
C GLU A 147 -17.42 3.33 -0.90
N PRO A 148 -18.18 3.44 -1.99
CA PRO A 148 -17.73 4.08 -3.22
C PRO A 148 -17.66 5.60 -3.11
N ASP A 149 -18.57 6.25 -2.37
CA ASP A 149 -18.69 7.72 -2.35
C ASP A 149 -17.42 8.44 -1.87
N PRO A 150 -16.77 8.05 -0.75
CA PRO A 150 -15.51 8.62 -0.34
C PRO A 150 -14.40 8.43 -1.39
N ILE A 151 -14.38 7.27 -2.07
CA ILE A 151 -13.41 6.98 -3.13
C ILE A 151 -13.63 7.92 -4.31
N ILE A 152 -14.87 8.05 -4.80
CA ILE A 152 -15.23 8.91 -5.94
C ILE A 152 -14.86 10.36 -5.63
N LYS A 153 -15.23 10.85 -4.42
CA LYS A 153 -14.90 12.20 -3.96
C LYS A 153 -13.39 12.44 -3.85
N PHE A 154 -12.64 11.44 -3.39
CA PHE A 154 -11.19 11.52 -3.29
C PHE A 154 -10.55 11.57 -4.68
N VAL A 155 -10.91 10.63 -5.57
CA VAL A 155 -10.35 10.52 -6.92
C VAL A 155 -10.60 11.78 -7.73
N SER A 156 -11.80 12.39 -7.65
CA SER A 156 -12.15 13.61 -8.39
C SER A 156 -11.28 14.83 -8.05
N LYS A 157 -10.61 14.80 -6.90
CA LYS A 157 -9.72 15.87 -6.43
C LYS A 157 -8.25 15.66 -6.82
N GLN A 158 -7.90 14.51 -7.38
CA GLN A 158 -6.50 14.19 -7.67
C GLN A 158 -6.10 14.60 -9.09
N SER A 159 -4.86 15.10 -9.23
CA SER A 159 -4.26 15.48 -10.51
C SER A 159 -3.35 14.41 -11.11
N ILE A 160 -3.07 13.33 -10.36
CA ILE A 160 -2.27 12.18 -10.79
C ILE A 160 -3.10 10.90 -10.70
N PRO A 161 -2.74 9.83 -11.42
CA PRO A 161 -3.48 8.57 -11.42
C PRO A 161 -3.72 8.01 -10.02
N VAL A 162 -4.89 7.42 -9.80
CA VAL A 162 -5.26 6.78 -8.53
C VAL A 162 -5.54 5.30 -8.75
N HIS A 163 -4.83 4.46 -8.04
CA HIS A 163 -5.09 3.02 -7.94
C HIS A 163 -5.98 2.80 -6.71
N VAL A 164 -7.18 2.32 -6.93
CA VAL A 164 -8.16 2.11 -5.85
C VAL A 164 -7.93 0.76 -5.22
N GLY A 165 -7.70 0.74 -3.90
CA GLY A 165 -7.61 -0.48 -3.10
C GLY A 165 -8.99 -1.11 -2.89
N ILE A 166 -9.14 -2.37 -3.30
CA ILE A 166 -10.34 -3.19 -3.05
C ILE A 166 -9.92 -4.53 -2.47
N THR A 167 -10.78 -5.17 -1.68
CA THR A 167 -10.53 -6.53 -1.23
C THR A 167 -10.83 -7.54 -2.33
N GLY A 168 -10.01 -8.60 -2.37
CA GLY A 168 -10.39 -9.82 -3.09
C GLY A 168 -11.51 -10.58 -2.38
N PRO A 169 -12.07 -11.63 -3.01
CA PRO A 169 -13.07 -12.49 -2.39
C PRO A 169 -12.54 -13.12 -1.09
N MET A 170 -13.23 -12.87 0.02
CA MET A 170 -12.87 -13.46 1.32
C MET A 170 -14.09 -13.65 2.21
N LYS A 171 -13.96 -14.51 3.22
CA LYS A 171 -15.01 -14.70 4.23
C LYS A 171 -15.23 -13.42 5.03
N VAL A 172 -16.46 -13.17 5.48
CA VAL A 172 -16.82 -11.99 6.29
C VAL A 172 -15.94 -11.83 7.53
N SER A 173 -15.62 -12.94 8.21
CA SER A 173 -14.71 -12.93 9.36
C SER A 173 -13.29 -12.44 9.00
N GLY A 174 -12.79 -12.84 7.83
CA GLY A 174 -11.52 -12.36 7.30
C GLY A 174 -11.57 -10.88 6.96
N LEU A 175 -12.67 -10.43 6.35
CA LEU A 175 -12.91 -9.05 6.00
C LEU A 175 -12.92 -8.13 7.23
N LEU A 176 -13.64 -8.53 8.29
CA LEU A 176 -13.65 -7.80 9.56
C LEU A 176 -12.28 -7.74 10.23
N LYS A 177 -11.54 -8.85 10.24
CA LYS A 177 -10.18 -8.89 10.76
C LYS A 177 -9.25 -7.96 9.97
N PHE A 178 -9.34 -7.99 8.65
CA PHE A 178 -8.55 -7.13 7.77
C PHE A 178 -8.89 -5.65 7.97
N ALA A 179 -10.18 -5.29 8.01
CA ALA A 179 -10.63 -3.91 8.24
C ALA A 179 -10.11 -3.35 9.59
N ASN A 180 -10.09 -4.17 10.64
CA ASN A 180 -9.49 -3.79 11.92
C ASN A 180 -7.97 -3.57 11.81
N THR A 181 -7.28 -4.45 11.07
CA THR A 181 -5.81 -4.36 10.90
C THR A 181 -5.39 -3.09 10.15
N VAL A 182 -6.15 -2.69 9.13
CA VAL A 182 -5.85 -1.48 8.32
C VAL A 182 -6.51 -0.21 8.85
N GLY A 183 -7.26 -0.30 9.96
CA GLY A 183 -7.89 0.86 10.60
C GLY A 183 -9.08 1.45 9.83
N ALA A 184 -9.70 0.69 8.93
CA ALA A 184 -10.83 1.13 8.09
C ALA A 184 -12.15 1.13 8.88
N LYS A 185 -12.34 2.08 9.80
CA LYS A 185 -13.49 2.14 10.71
C LYS A 185 -14.85 2.21 10.00
N ASN A 186 -14.97 3.03 8.96
CA ASN A 186 -16.24 3.16 8.22
C ASN A 186 -16.55 1.87 7.46
N SER A 187 -15.54 1.22 6.86
CA SER A 187 -15.71 -0.09 6.25
C SER A 187 -16.18 -1.17 7.25
N ILE A 188 -15.72 -1.12 8.51
CA ILE A 188 -16.21 -2.02 9.58
C ILE A 188 -17.68 -1.76 9.85
N ASN A 189 -18.09 -0.51 9.97
CA ASN A 189 -19.48 -0.12 10.20
C ASN A 189 -20.36 -0.52 9.01
N PHE A 190 -19.88 -0.29 7.79
CA PHE A 190 -20.56 -0.72 6.56
C PHE A 190 -20.77 -2.24 6.52
N ILE A 191 -19.74 -3.03 6.81
CA ILE A 191 -19.86 -4.50 6.88
C ILE A 191 -20.90 -4.90 7.90
N LYS A 192 -20.85 -4.35 9.13
CA LYS A 192 -21.77 -4.69 10.20
C LYS A 192 -23.22 -4.33 9.86
N SER A 193 -23.47 -3.17 9.26
CA SER A 193 -24.82 -2.72 8.88
C SER A 193 -25.41 -3.47 7.68
N ASN A 194 -24.55 -4.09 6.85
CA ASN A 194 -24.98 -4.81 5.65
C ASN A 194 -24.79 -6.34 5.74
N LEU A 195 -24.43 -6.87 6.91
CA LEU A 195 -24.24 -8.32 7.11
C LEU A 195 -25.45 -9.15 6.65
N GLY A 196 -26.67 -8.68 6.90
CA GLY A 196 -27.90 -9.35 6.43
C GLY A 196 -28.07 -9.35 4.92
N LYS A 197 -27.70 -8.26 4.25
CA LYS A 197 -27.84 -8.10 2.78
C LYS A 197 -26.73 -8.82 2.01
N THR A 198 -25.56 -8.97 2.61
CA THR A 198 -24.40 -9.65 1.98
C THR A 198 -24.63 -11.15 1.85
N PHE A 199 -25.42 -11.76 2.73
CA PHE A 199 -25.84 -13.16 2.60
C PHE A 199 -26.78 -13.41 1.42
N ASP A 200 -27.57 -12.42 0.98
CA ASP A 200 -28.46 -12.55 -0.18
C ASP A 200 -27.75 -12.40 -1.51
N LEU A 201 -26.58 -11.75 -1.55
CA LEU A 201 -25.74 -11.61 -2.75
C LEU A 201 -24.82 -12.82 -3.02
N LEU A 202 -24.72 -13.73 -2.05
CA LEU A 202 -23.87 -14.95 -2.15
C LEU A 202 -24.72 -16.23 -2.34
N ARG A 203 -26.05 -16.10 -2.54
CA ARG A 203 -26.97 -17.16 -2.97
C ARG A 203 -27.26 -17.05 -4.46
#